data_59316e9d596b73802c6ff3954fea5727
#
_entry.id   59316e9d596b73802c6ff3954fea5727
#
_cell.length_a   1.000
_cell.length_b   1.000
_cell.length_c   1.000
_cell.angle_alpha   90.00
_cell.angle_beta   90.00
_cell.angle_gamma   90.00
#
_symmetry.space_group_name_H-M   'P 1'
#
loop_
_entity.id
_entity.type
_entity.pdbx_description
1 polymer ?
#
loop_
_entity_poly.entity_id
_entity_poly.type
_entity_poly.pdbx_seq_one_letter_code
_entity_poly.pdbx_strand_id
1 'polypeptide(L)'
;MISNVRARRDFVTRIVGALAAATALAIGSAPAMAADSAAEISRSSQAALQSLYAKVPGAKAIGAQAKAVLVFPKITKAGLGIGGQYGDGALIKGGKTVAYYNTAGVSTGLQAGAQQFGYAMFFMNDGALGQLDKAGGFEVGAGPSIVVMDEGKAKTTTTTTMKDDIYAFIFSQKGLMAGLGLQGNKITKINPK
;
A
#
# COMPACT_ATOMS: atom_id res chain seq x y z
N MET A 1 -53.94 -40.09 31.15
CA MET A 1 -53.51 -39.51 29.85
C MET A 1 -52.84 -38.14 30.03
N ILE A 2 -51.97 -37.94 31.05
CA ILE A 2 -51.39 -36.66 31.45
C ILE A 2 -49.82 -36.73 31.59
N SER A 3 -49.20 -37.91 31.40
CA SER A 3 -47.78 -38.13 31.68
C SER A 3 -46.83 -37.81 30.48
N ASN A 4 -47.36 -37.63 29.26
CA ASN A 4 -46.50 -37.45 28.06
C ASN A 4 -46.21 -36.00 27.69
N VAL A 5 -46.83 -35.03 28.35
CA VAL A 5 -46.61 -33.59 28.01
C VAL A 5 -45.41 -33.02 28.75
N ARG A 6 -45.06 -33.49 29.93
CA ARG A 6 -43.91 -33.03 30.71
C ARG A 6 -42.56 -33.46 30.09
N ALA A 7 -42.46 -34.69 29.62
CA ALA A 7 -41.23 -35.22 29.03
C ALA A 7 -40.80 -34.51 27.72
N ARG A 8 -41.78 -34.00 26.96
CA ARG A 8 -41.46 -33.25 25.72
C ARG A 8 -40.96 -31.81 25.98
N ARG A 9 -41.38 -31.17 27.06
CA ARG A 9 -40.92 -29.81 27.40
C ARG A 9 -39.49 -29.80 27.90
N ASP A 10 -39.08 -30.81 28.66
CA ASP A 10 -37.72 -30.89 29.22
C ASP A 10 -36.68 -31.24 28.13
N PHE A 11 -37.09 -31.99 27.09
CA PHE A 11 -36.22 -32.32 25.97
C PHE A 11 -35.94 -31.11 25.07
N VAL A 12 -36.96 -30.28 24.79
CA VAL A 12 -36.81 -29.06 23.99
C VAL A 12 -35.98 -28.00 24.70
N THR A 13 -36.15 -27.85 26.03
CA THR A 13 -35.41 -26.88 26.84
C THR A 13 -33.91 -27.23 26.94
N ARG A 14 -33.57 -28.53 26.94
CA ARG A 14 -32.17 -28.98 26.98
C ARG A 14 -31.44 -28.86 25.63
N ILE A 15 -32.14 -28.94 24.51
CA ILE A 15 -31.53 -28.76 23.17
C ILE A 15 -31.29 -27.29 22.87
N VAL A 16 -32.16 -26.37 23.32
CA VAL A 16 -31.97 -24.94 23.12
C VAL A 16 -30.83 -24.40 23.99
N GLY A 17 -30.60 -24.96 25.18
CA GLY A 17 -29.51 -24.58 26.07
C GLY A 17 -28.12 -25.04 25.58
N ALA A 18 -28.03 -26.11 24.78
CA ALA A 18 -26.76 -26.63 24.27
C ALA A 18 -26.27 -25.92 22.99
N LEU A 19 -27.16 -25.26 22.26
CA LEU A 19 -26.78 -24.54 21.02
C LEU A 19 -26.31 -23.11 21.27
N ALA A 20 -26.59 -22.51 22.41
CA ALA A 20 -26.18 -21.16 22.75
C ALA A 20 -24.77 -21.07 23.34
N ALA A 21 -24.16 -22.19 23.72
CA ALA A 21 -22.80 -22.21 24.31
C ALA A 21 -21.67 -22.47 23.30
N ALA A 22 -21.99 -22.81 22.05
CA ALA A 22 -20.97 -23.18 21.03
C ALA A 22 -20.59 -22.07 20.07
N THR A 23 -21.17 -20.87 20.16
CA THR A 23 -20.87 -19.75 19.23
C THR A 23 -19.97 -18.67 19.82
N ALA A 24 -19.39 -18.84 20.99
CA ALA A 24 -18.62 -17.80 21.68
C ALA A 24 -17.08 -17.98 21.63
N LEU A 25 -16.53 -18.89 20.83
CA LEU A 25 -15.08 -19.15 20.81
C LEU A 25 -14.44 -19.17 19.41
N ALA A 26 -14.90 -18.35 18.50
CA ALA A 26 -14.19 -18.12 17.23
C ALA A 26 -13.98 -16.63 16.96
N ILE A 27 -13.68 -15.84 18.00
CA ILE A 27 -12.93 -14.60 17.78
C ILE A 27 -11.47 -15.05 17.63
N GLY A 28 -11.18 -15.60 16.45
CA GLY A 28 -9.82 -15.84 16.04
C GLY A 28 -9.09 -14.51 16.15
N SER A 29 -8.08 -14.44 17.02
CA SER A 29 -7.10 -13.37 17.04
C SER A 29 -6.58 -13.22 15.61
N ALA A 30 -7.06 -12.21 14.90
CA ALA A 30 -6.41 -11.79 13.68
C ALA A 30 -4.93 -11.57 14.04
N PRO A 31 -3.97 -12.15 13.30
CA PRO A 31 -2.57 -11.88 13.58
C PRO A 31 -2.40 -10.37 13.51
N ALA A 32 -2.02 -9.76 14.62
CA ALA A 32 -1.60 -8.37 14.64
C ALA A 32 -0.43 -8.32 13.63
N MET A 33 -0.64 -7.70 12.46
CA MET A 33 0.43 -7.44 11.52
C MET A 33 1.40 -6.53 12.28
N ALA A 34 2.51 -7.10 12.72
CA ALA A 34 3.57 -6.31 13.31
C ALA A 34 4.00 -5.27 12.28
N ALA A 35 4.01 -4.00 12.68
CA ALA A 35 4.50 -2.93 11.81
C ALA A 35 5.96 -3.22 11.50
N ASP A 36 6.35 -3.08 10.22
CA ASP A 36 7.74 -3.29 9.80
C ASP A 36 8.66 -2.31 10.54
N SER A 37 9.81 -2.77 10.98
CA SER A 37 10.78 -1.91 11.65
C SER A 37 11.41 -0.91 10.67
N ALA A 38 11.92 0.22 11.20
CA ALA A 38 12.63 1.22 10.40
C ALA A 38 13.75 0.59 9.55
N ALA A 39 14.50 -0.35 10.12
CA ALA A 39 15.58 -1.05 9.43
C ALA A 39 15.06 -1.95 8.30
N GLU A 40 13.93 -2.60 8.49
CA GLU A 40 13.31 -3.47 7.49
C GLU A 40 12.71 -2.67 6.33
N ILE A 41 11.97 -1.59 6.61
CA ILE A 41 11.45 -0.66 5.60
C ILE A 41 12.60 -0.06 4.79
N SER A 42 13.68 0.36 5.45
CA SER A 42 14.86 0.93 4.80
C SER A 42 15.50 -0.07 3.83
N ARG A 43 15.79 -1.28 4.31
CA ARG A 43 16.44 -2.33 3.53
C ARG A 43 15.58 -2.77 2.35
N SER A 44 14.29 -3.02 2.58
CA SER A 44 13.37 -3.45 1.53
C SER A 44 13.14 -2.37 0.47
N SER A 45 13.05 -1.10 0.87
CA SER A 45 12.91 0.04 -0.06
C SER A 45 14.16 0.22 -0.92
N GLN A 46 15.35 0.13 -0.33
CA GLN A 46 16.61 0.22 -1.09
C GLN A 46 16.77 -0.95 -2.06
N ALA A 47 16.48 -2.18 -1.63
CA ALA A 47 16.53 -3.35 -2.50
C ALA A 47 15.52 -3.24 -3.66
N ALA A 48 14.31 -2.75 -3.40
CA ALA A 48 13.29 -2.52 -4.41
C ALA A 48 13.73 -1.47 -5.43
N LEU A 49 14.33 -0.36 -4.99
CA LEU A 49 14.86 0.68 -5.87
C LEU A 49 15.98 0.15 -6.76
N GLN A 50 16.93 -0.61 -6.20
CA GLN A 50 18.01 -1.23 -6.98
C GLN A 50 17.45 -2.22 -8.02
N SER A 51 16.45 -3.03 -7.64
CA SER A 51 15.78 -3.94 -8.58
C SER A 51 15.07 -3.18 -9.72
N LEU A 52 14.43 -2.05 -9.42
CA LEU A 52 13.82 -1.18 -10.42
C LEU A 52 14.89 -0.62 -11.39
N TYR A 53 15.98 -0.11 -10.88
CA TYR A 53 17.09 0.42 -11.70
C TYR A 53 17.75 -0.64 -12.59
N ALA A 54 17.86 -1.87 -12.11
CA ALA A 54 18.40 -2.97 -12.88
C ALA A 54 17.48 -3.39 -14.05
N LYS A 55 16.16 -3.32 -13.85
CA LYS A 55 15.15 -3.72 -14.84
C LYS A 55 14.77 -2.61 -15.80
N VAL A 56 14.79 -1.36 -15.34
CA VAL A 56 14.33 -0.18 -16.08
C VAL A 56 15.44 0.88 -16.08
N PRO A 57 16.38 0.84 -17.05
CA PRO A 57 17.50 1.80 -17.11
C PRO A 57 17.05 3.26 -17.13
N GLY A 58 15.90 3.56 -17.75
CA GLY A 58 15.33 4.91 -17.75
C GLY A 58 14.91 5.40 -16.35
N ALA A 59 14.49 4.50 -15.46
CA ALA A 59 14.22 4.85 -14.07
C ALA A 59 15.51 5.27 -13.33
N LYS A 60 16.64 4.62 -13.63
CA LYS A 60 17.94 5.01 -13.09
C LYS A 60 18.37 6.40 -13.57
N ALA A 61 18.16 6.71 -14.84
CA ALA A 61 18.48 8.01 -15.41
C ALA A 61 17.62 9.13 -14.79
N ILE A 62 16.32 8.89 -14.58
CA ILE A 62 15.42 9.81 -13.88
C ILE A 62 15.86 9.96 -12.41
N GLY A 63 16.19 8.86 -11.76
CA GLY A 63 16.63 8.85 -10.35
C GLY A 63 17.92 9.61 -10.11
N ALA A 64 18.83 9.66 -11.09
CA ALA A 64 20.06 10.44 -11.01
C ALA A 64 19.82 11.97 -10.96
N GLN A 65 18.67 12.43 -11.45
CA GLN A 65 18.28 13.85 -11.47
C GLN A 65 17.27 14.19 -10.37
N ALA A 66 16.64 13.20 -9.74
CA ALA A 66 15.66 13.41 -8.69
C ALA A 66 16.30 13.95 -7.40
N LYS A 67 15.62 14.87 -6.74
CA LYS A 67 16.01 15.40 -5.43
C LYS A 67 15.93 14.33 -4.33
N ALA A 68 14.93 13.44 -4.45
CA ALA A 68 14.74 12.27 -3.60
C ALA A 68 13.80 11.28 -4.29
N VAL A 69 13.80 10.03 -3.81
CA VAL A 69 12.92 8.97 -4.28
C VAL A 69 12.18 8.36 -3.08
N LEU A 70 10.85 8.42 -3.09
CA LEU A 70 10.02 7.73 -2.11
C LEU A 70 9.63 6.35 -2.67
N VAL A 71 10.03 5.31 -1.97
CA VAL A 71 9.86 3.93 -2.42
C VAL A 71 8.99 3.15 -1.45
N PHE A 72 7.89 2.63 -1.94
CA PHE A 72 7.05 1.64 -1.27
C PHE A 72 7.36 0.28 -1.89
N PRO A 73 8.13 -0.59 -1.21
CA PRO A 73 8.57 -1.87 -1.77
C PRO A 73 7.41 -2.84 -1.98
N LYS A 74 6.37 -2.70 -1.16
CA LYS A 74 5.16 -3.52 -1.19
C LYS A 74 3.95 -2.71 -0.74
N ILE A 75 3.02 -2.48 -1.66
CA ILE A 75 1.68 -1.99 -1.36
C ILE A 75 0.73 -3.16 -1.54
N THR A 76 -0.08 -3.43 -0.52
CA THR A 76 -1.15 -4.43 -0.58
C THR A 76 -2.46 -3.73 -0.85
N LYS A 77 -3.15 -4.18 -1.88
CA LYS A 77 -4.50 -3.75 -2.25
C LYS A 77 -5.42 -4.95 -2.14
N ALA A 78 -6.53 -4.83 -1.40
CA ALA A 78 -7.49 -5.91 -1.23
C ALA A 78 -8.91 -5.35 -1.10
N GLY A 79 -9.91 -6.11 -1.59
CA GLY A 79 -11.31 -5.72 -1.47
C GLY A 79 -12.26 -6.56 -2.32
N LEU A 80 -13.55 -6.33 -2.06
CA LEU A 80 -14.71 -6.84 -2.80
C LEU A 80 -15.67 -5.67 -3.04
N GLY A 81 -15.66 -5.09 -4.26
CA GLY A 81 -16.44 -3.90 -4.59
C GLY A 81 -15.87 -2.60 -3.98
N ILE A 82 -15.62 -2.60 -2.68
CA ILE A 82 -14.84 -1.58 -1.96
C ILE A 82 -13.60 -2.24 -1.44
N GLY A 83 -12.45 -1.61 -1.61
CA GLY A 83 -11.16 -2.12 -1.16
C GLY A 83 -10.33 -1.04 -0.49
N GLY A 84 -9.29 -1.50 0.22
CA GLY A 84 -8.25 -0.65 0.76
C GLY A 84 -6.90 -0.95 0.15
N GLN A 85 -6.02 0.02 0.17
CA GLN A 85 -4.61 -0.21 -0.14
C GLN A 85 -3.74 0.45 0.93
N TYR A 86 -2.65 -0.24 1.27
CA TYR A 86 -1.75 0.14 2.34
C TYR A 86 -0.33 -0.33 2.04
N GLY A 87 0.65 0.48 2.42
CA GLY A 87 2.06 0.12 2.35
C GLY A 87 2.95 1.11 3.07
N ASP A 88 4.05 0.61 3.61
CA ASP A 88 5.10 1.42 4.21
C ASP A 88 6.28 1.57 3.25
N GLY A 89 6.95 2.70 3.31
CA GLY A 89 8.05 3.03 2.42
C GLY A 89 9.05 3.99 3.03
N ALA A 90 10.17 4.15 2.33
CA ALA A 90 11.25 5.02 2.74
C ALA A 90 11.56 6.09 1.68
N LEU A 91 11.81 7.30 2.15
CA LEU A 91 12.37 8.39 1.34
C LEU A 91 13.90 8.25 1.29
N ILE A 92 14.42 8.09 0.08
CA ILE A 92 15.84 7.91 -0.18
C ILE A 92 16.38 9.16 -0.84
N LYS A 93 17.39 9.78 -0.23
CA LYS A 93 18.09 10.95 -0.73
C LYS A 93 19.60 10.69 -0.72
N GLY A 94 20.28 10.85 -1.85
CA GLY A 94 21.70 10.56 -1.94
C GLY A 94 22.07 9.11 -1.56
N GLY A 95 21.20 8.15 -1.86
CA GLY A 95 21.41 6.72 -1.52
C GLY A 95 21.15 6.35 -0.05
N LYS A 96 20.73 7.29 0.79
CA LYS A 96 20.44 7.08 2.21
C LYS A 96 18.96 7.26 2.52
N THR A 97 18.40 6.44 3.40
CA THR A 97 17.06 6.66 3.94
C THR A 97 17.08 7.86 4.88
N VAL A 98 16.19 8.83 4.63
CA VAL A 98 16.09 10.09 5.41
C VAL A 98 14.76 10.23 6.15
N ALA A 99 13.72 9.51 5.75
CA ALA A 99 12.41 9.52 6.39
C ALA A 99 11.60 8.29 5.98
N TYR A 100 10.53 8.02 6.71
CA TYR A 100 9.60 6.92 6.44
C TYR A 100 8.19 7.44 6.25
N TYR A 101 7.45 6.80 5.37
CA TYR A 101 6.09 7.18 5.02
C TYR A 101 5.20 5.96 4.89
N ASN A 102 3.95 6.15 5.21
CA ASN A 102 2.87 5.22 4.95
C ASN A 102 2.02 5.74 3.79
N THR A 103 1.54 4.85 2.93
CA THR A 103 0.48 5.17 1.98
C THR A 103 -0.77 4.37 2.33
N ALA A 104 -1.89 5.08 2.42
CA ALA A 104 -3.19 4.48 2.67
C ALA A 104 -4.25 5.11 1.77
N GLY A 105 -5.18 4.31 1.29
CA GLY A 105 -6.28 4.79 0.45
C GLY A 105 -7.41 3.79 0.35
N VAL A 106 -8.58 4.31 -0.07
CA VAL A 106 -9.75 3.50 -0.38
C VAL A 106 -9.88 3.41 -1.90
N SER A 107 -10.14 2.23 -2.41
CA SER A 107 -10.43 2.00 -3.82
C SER A 107 -11.84 1.46 -3.98
N THR A 108 -12.59 2.04 -4.91
CA THR A 108 -13.91 1.56 -5.31
C THR A 108 -13.81 0.95 -6.71
N GLY A 109 -14.53 -0.12 -6.97
CA GLY A 109 -14.58 -0.75 -8.30
C GLY A 109 -14.95 -2.23 -8.23
N LEU A 110 -15.16 -2.83 -9.41
CA LEU A 110 -15.45 -4.27 -9.58
C LEU A 110 -14.18 -5.09 -9.31
N GLN A 111 -13.68 -5.03 -8.07
CA GLN A 111 -12.43 -5.68 -7.68
C GLN A 111 -12.74 -6.77 -6.66
N ALA A 112 -12.43 -8.01 -7.00
CA ALA A 112 -12.47 -9.13 -6.08
C ALA A 112 -11.06 -9.71 -5.99
N GLY A 113 -10.48 -9.72 -4.77
CA GLY A 113 -9.19 -10.33 -4.54
C GLY A 113 -8.17 -9.44 -3.82
N ALA A 114 -6.91 -9.89 -3.87
CA ALA A 114 -5.78 -9.18 -3.31
C ALA A 114 -4.68 -9.05 -4.36
N GLN A 115 -3.97 -7.92 -4.32
CA GLN A 115 -2.84 -7.64 -5.18
C GLN A 115 -1.72 -6.98 -4.37
N GLN A 116 -0.50 -7.25 -4.77
CA GLN A 116 0.68 -6.57 -4.24
C GLN A 116 1.48 -5.96 -5.40
N PHE A 117 2.03 -4.78 -5.19
CA PHE A 117 2.90 -4.08 -6.13
C PHE A 117 3.85 -3.14 -5.40
N GLY A 118 4.97 -2.84 -6.03
CA GLY A 118 5.88 -1.78 -5.61
C GLY A 118 5.55 -0.47 -6.30
N TYR A 119 5.87 0.64 -5.67
CA TYR A 119 5.66 1.98 -6.20
C TYR A 119 6.82 2.89 -5.81
N ALA A 120 7.41 3.59 -6.79
CA ALA A 120 8.48 4.54 -6.55
C ALA A 120 8.11 5.91 -7.15
N MET A 121 8.24 6.97 -6.35
CA MET A 121 7.98 8.35 -6.74
C MET A 121 9.30 9.13 -6.73
N PHE A 122 9.67 9.64 -7.89
CA PHE A 122 10.87 10.44 -8.12
C PHE A 122 10.51 11.92 -8.08
N PHE A 123 10.90 12.62 -7.05
CA PHE A 123 10.63 14.04 -6.86
C PHE A 123 11.72 14.87 -7.57
N MET A 124 11.33 15.62 -8.59
CA MET A 124 12.27 16.33 -9.46
C MET A 124 12.67 17.70 -8.92
N ASN A 125 11.85 18.29 -8.05
CA ASN A 125 12.09 19.62 -7.47
C ASN A 125 11.73 19.67 -5.98
N ASP A 126 12.22 20.71 -5.30
CA ASP A 126 12.03 20.87 -3.86
C ASP A 126 10.57 21.24 -3.51
N GLY A 127 9.83 21.89 -4.41
CA GLY A 127 8.42 22.20 -4.24
C GLY A 127 7.55 20.95 -4.15
N ALA A 128 7.78 19.99 -5.05
CA ALA A 128 7.11 18.70 -5.02
C ALA A 128 7.53 17.88 -3.77
N LEU A 129 8.82 17.85 -3.46
CA LEU A 129 9.34 17.13 -2.29
C LEU A 129 8.74 17.69 -0.98
N GLY A 130 8.61 19.00 -0.86
CA GLY A 130 8.03 19.68 0.30
C GLY A 130 6.56 19.34 0.55
N GLN A 131 5.83 18.78 -0.43
CA GLN A 131 4.47 18.31 -0.20
C GLN A 131 4.40 17.16 0.83
N LEU A 132 5.47 16.38 0.95
CA LEU A 132 5.57 15.28 1.92
C LEU A 132 5.59 15.76 3.38
N ASP A 133 5.99 17.01 3.62
CA ASP A 133 6.07 17.61 4.96
C ASP A 133 4.79 18.35 5.37
N LYS A 134 3.75 18.37 4.54
CA LYS A 134 2.47 19.01 4.88
C LYS A 134 1.84 18.36 6.11
N ALA A 135 1.39 19.22 7.02
CA ALA A 135 0.54 18.80 8.13
C ALA A 135 -0.73 18.12 7.57
N GLY A 136 -0.94 16.89 7.92
CA GLY A 136 -2.05 16.11 7.38
C GLY A 136 -1.74 15.21 6.19
N GLY A 137 -0.48 15.20 5.72
CA GLY A 137 0.00 14.31 4.66
C GLY A 137 -0.18 14.85 3.25
N PHE A 138 0.38 14.14 2.29
CA PHE A 138 0.30 14.43 0.86
C PHE A 138 -0.74 13.52 0.19
N GLU A 139 -1.73 14.10 -0.48
CA GLU A 139 -2.72 13.36 -1.27
C GLU A 139 -2.23 13.24 -2.72
N VAL A 140 -2.08 12.01 -3.18
CA VAL A 140 -1.62 11.71 -4.55
C VAL A 140 -2.68 12.13 -5.56
N GLY A 141 -2.30 13.06 -6.45
CA GLY A 141 -3.21 13.63 -7.44
C GLY A 141 -3.78 15.00 -7.05
N ALA A 142 -3.47 15.48 -5.84
CA ALA A 142 -3.77 16.84 -5.42
C ALA A 142 -2.47 17.65 -5.32
N GLY A 143 -2.22 18.57 -6.23
CA GLY A 143 -1.05 19.45 -6.23
C GLY A 143 -0.08 19.17 -7.36
N PRO A 144 1.20 18.75 -7.10
CA PRO A 144 2.21 18.56 -8.12
C PRO A 144 1.79 17.60 -9.24
N SER A 145 2.30 17.83 -10.44
CA SER A 145 2.10 16.92 -11.57
C SER A 145 2.77 15.57 -11.29
N ILE A 146 2.04 14.48 -11.56
CA ILE A 146 2.54 13.11 -11.40
C ILE A 146 2.33 12.35 -12.71
N VAL A 147 3.41 11.87 -13.30
CA VAL A 147 3.37 11.02 -14.49
C VAL A 147 3.76 9.60 -14.13
N VAL A 148 2.84 8.67 -14.39
CA VAL A 148 3.14 7.23 -14.24
C VAL A 148 3.90 6.77 -15.46
N MET A 149 5.10 6.24 -15.21
CA MET A 149 6.06 5.77 -16.20
C MET A 149 5.97 4.25 -16.35
N ASP A 150 6.13 3.80 -17.56
CA ASP A 150 6.46 2.42 -17.91
C ASP A 150 7.88 2.37 -18.55
N GLU A 151 8.36 1.16 -18.83
CA GLU A 151 9.68 0.99 -19.45
C GLU A 151 9.82 1.73 -20.79
N GLY A 152 8.77 1.74 -21.61
CA GLY A 152 8.77 2.41 -22.92
C GLY A 152 8.86 3.92 -22.77
N LYS A 153 8.02 4.51 -21.93
CA LYS A 153 8.06 5.95 -21.62
C LYS A 153 9.41 6.36 -21.02
N ALA A 154 9.94 5.54 -20.11
CA ALA A 154 11.23 5.84 -19.47
C ALA A 154 12.39 5.85 -20.45
N LYS A 155 12.36 5.01 -21.51
CA LYS A 155 13.39 5.02 -22.56
C LYS A 155 13.37 6.27 -23.43
N THR A 156 12.19 6.85 -23.65
CA THR A 156 12.01 8.04 -24.50
C THR A 156 12.10 9.35 -23.73
N THR A 157 12.06 9.30 -22.41
CA THR A 157 12.15 10.48 -21.55
C THR A 157 13.60 10.92 -21.44
N THR A 158 13.89 12.13 -21.92
CA THR A 158 15.22 12.75 -21.85
C THR A 158 15.21 13.90 -20.86
N THR A 159 16.41 14.40 -20.50
CA THR A 159 16.56 15.56 -19.61
C THR A 159 15.78 16.79 -20.08
N THR A 160 15.66 16.95 -21.40
CA THR A 160 14.93 18.06 -22.04
C THR A 160 13.41 17.89 -22.01
N THR A 161 12.92 16.65 -21.91
CA THR A 161 11.48 16.33 -21.88
C THR A 161 10.94 16.13 -20.48
N MET A 162 11.79 16.08 -19.45
CA MET A 162 11.39 16.00 -18.05
C MET A 162 10.89 17.35 -17.54
N LYS A 163 9.58 17.55 -17.58
CA LYS A 163 8.92 18.80 -17.16
C LYS A 163 7.98 18.62 -15.97
N ASP A 164 7.71 17.37 -15.59
CA ASP A 164 6.79 17.08 -14.50
C ASP A 164 7.49 17.09 -13.16
N ASP A 165 6.71 17.34 -12.11
CA ASP A 165 7.21 17.45 -10.76
C ASP A 165 7.60 16.10 -10.15
N ILE A 166 6.84 15.05 -10.50
CA ILE A 166 6.99 13.70 -9.97
C ILE A 166 6.84 12.67 -11.10
N TYR A 167 7.82 11.79 -11.22
CA TYR A 167 7.71 10.58 -12.03
C TYR A 167 7.51 9.36 -11.16
N ALA A 168 6.53 8.53 -11.47
CA ALA A 168 6.18 7.38 -10.67
C ALA A 168 6.30 6.08 -11.47
N PHE A 169 6.85 5.04 -10.86
CA PHE A 169 6.97 3.71 -11.43
C PHE A 169 6.22 2.69 -10.59
N ILE A 170 5.45 1.84 -11.27
CA ILE A 170 4.81 0.66 -10.67
C ILE A 170 5.62 -0.56 -11.07
N PHE A 171 5.98 -1.40 -10.12
CA PHE A 171 6.84 -2.55 -10.35
C PHE A 171 6.47 -3.75 -9.47
N SER A 172 7.05 -4.91 -9.74
CA SER A 172 6.90 -6.15 -8.94
C SER A 172 5.46 -6.55 -8.65
N GLN A 173 4.59 -6.42 -9.66
CA GLN A 173 3.16 -6.73 -9.54
C GLN A 173 2.93 -8.24 -9.32
N LYS A 174 2.07 -8.56 -8.34
CA LYS A 174 1.58 -9.93 -8.08
C LYS A 174 0.07 -9.88 -7.84
N GLY A 175 -0.67 -10.83 -8.42
CA GLY A 175 -2.12 -10.91 -8.35
C GLY A 175 -2.82 -10.33 -9.59
N LEU A 176 -4.13 -10.58 -9.69
CA LEU A 176 -4.96 -10.21 -10.83
C LEU A 176 -5.90 -9.06 -10.44
N MET A 177 -5.46 -7.83 -10.58
CA MET A 177 -6.33 -6.65 -10.44
C MET A 177 -5.99 -5.61 -11.51
N ALA A 178 -7.03 -5.02 -12.10
CA ALA A 178 -6.90 -3.86 -12.97
C ALA A 178 -6.85 -2.56 -12.12
N GLY A 179 -6.23 -1.52 -12.65
CA GLY A 179 -6.21 -0.19 -12.01
C GLY A 179 -5.14 -0.07 -10.92
N LEU A 180 -3.90 0.07 -11.36
CA LEU A 180 -2.76 0.32 -10.49
C LEU A 180 -2.50 1.82 -10.39
N GLY A 181 -2.35 2.31 -9.20
CA GLY A 181 -2.00 3.69 -8.94
C GLY A 181 -2.27 4.07 -7.49
N LEU A 182 -1.72 5.17 -7.08
CA LEU A 182 -1.95 5.75 -5.75
C LEU A 182 -2.89 6.96 -5.80
N GLN A 183 -3.58 7.20 -6.91
CA GLN A 183 -4.52 8.32 -7.05
C GLN A 183 -5.52 8.33 -5.88
N GLY A 184 -5.64 9.45 -5.19
CA GLY A 184 -6.48 9.57 -4.01
C GLY A 184 -5.94 8.93 -2.73
N ASN A 185 -4.77 8.29 -2.78
CA ASN A 185 -4.10 7.82 -1.57
C ASN A 185 -3.49 8.98 -0.82
N LYS A 186 -3.51 8.85 0.49
CA LYS A 186 -2.81 9.73 1.40
C LYS A 186 -1.45 9.14 1.77
N ILE A 187 -0.41 9.93 1.64
CA ILE A 187 0.95 9.62 2.07
C ILE A 187 1.24 10.41 3.34
N THR A 188 1.55 9.73 4.42
CA THR A 188 1.76 10.32 5.75
C THR A 188 3.11 9.90 6.30
N LYS A 189 3.85 10.84 6.90
CA LYS A 189 5.12 10.56 7.57
C LYS A 189 4.89 9.69 8.80
N ILE A 190 5.74 8.68 8.99
CA ILE A 190 5.70 7.76 10.13
C ILE A 190 7.06 7.69 10.82
N ASN A 191 7.05 7.24 12.07
CA ASN A 191 8.25 6.98 12.87
C ASN A 191 8.24 5.51 13.30
N PRO A 192 8.63 4.56 12.42
CA PRO A 192 8.68 3.15 12.76
C PRO A 192 9.78 2.90 13.81
N LYS A 193 9.54 1.91 14.69
CA LYS A 193 10.47 1.54 15.77
C LYS A 193 11.61 0.68 15.24
#